data_0919b3cc5baf5bc9ba57c5323d499252
#
_entry.id   0919b3cc5baf5bc9ba57c5323d499252
#
_cell.length_a   1.000
_cell.length_b   1.000
_cell.length_c   1.000
_cell.angle_alpha   90.00
_cell.angle_beta   90.00
_cell.angle_gamma   90.00
#
_symmetry.space_group_name_H-M   'P 1'
#
loop_
_entity.id
_entity.type
_entity.pdbx_description
1 polymer ?
#
loop_
_entity_poly.entity_id
_entity_poly.type
_entity_poly.pdbx_seq_one_letter_code
_entity_poly.pdbx_strand_id
1 'polypeptide(L)'
;MKTTSSLTTIQKKIRLCQKCDLCITRKNAVPGKGNHNADVVFIGEAPGKNEDLYGEPFIGNAGKKLNDALENAGLTRSSVYITNIIKCRPPKNRIPNDIEKMMCSDYLEDELTIVNPKIICLLGNTSYYSILGGKEITKN
;
A
#
# COMPACT_ATOMS: atom_id res chain seq x y z
N MET A 1 20.78 10.80 -1.23
CA MET A 1 19.85 11.02 -0.14
C MET A 1 18.41 11.01 -0.65
N LYS A 2 17.55 10.26 0.01
CA LYS A 2 16.14 10.21 -0.35
C LYS A 2 15.40 11.39 0.26
N THR A 3 14.51 12.01 -0.51
CA THR A 3 13.79 13.20 -0.10
C THR A 3 12.29 13.02 -0.39
N THR A 4 11.49 13.97 0.08
CA THR A 4 10.06 14.03 -0.22
C THR A 4 9.81 14.04 -1.74
N SER A 5 10.64 14.75 -2.52
CA SER A 5 10.49 14.76 -3.97
C SER A 5 10.78 13.39 -4.59
N SER A 6 11.66 12.57 -3.99
CA SER A 6 11.88 11.20 -4.44
C SER A 6 10.63 10.34 -4.30
N LEU A 7 9.92 10.47 -3.18
CA LEU A 7 8.65 9.75 -2.97
C LEU A 7 7.59 10.23 -3.96
N THR A 8 7.49 11.52 -4.19
CA THR A 8 6.58 12.08 -5.19
C THR A 8 6.87 11.50 -6.58
N THR A 9 8.13 11.36 -6.93
CA THR A 9 8.56 10.75 -8.20
C THR A 9 8.09 9.30 -8.30
N ILE A 10 8.23 8.53 -7.22
CA ILE A 10 7.78 7.12 -7.20
C ILE A 10 6.27 7.03 -7.32
N GLN A 11 5.53 7.90 -6.63
CA GLN A 11 4.08 7.95 -6.74
C GLN A 11 3.63 8.23 -8.17
N LYS A 12 4.33 9.12 -8.87
CA LYS A 12 4.07 9.40 -10.27
C LYS A 12 4.31 8.17 -11.16
N LYS A 13 5.41 7.46 -10.93
CA LYS A 13 5.72 6.23 -11.66
C LYS A 13 4.66 5.16 -11.44
N ILE A 14 4.17 5.04 -10.21
CA ILE A 14 3.09 4.10 -9.87
C ILE A 14 1.84 4.42 -10.69
N ARG A 15 1.45 5.69 -10.75
CA ARG A 15 0.24 6.10 -11.48
C ARG A 15 0.31 5.77 -12.97
N LEU A 16 1.50 5.74 -13.53
CA LEU A 16 1.72 5.50 -14.96
C LEU A 16 2.18 4.07 -15.25
N CYS A 17 2.21 3.19 -14.26
CA CYS A 17 2.80 1.87 -14.39
C CYS A 17 2.03 0.96 -15.35
N GLN A 18 2.77 0.24 -16.18
CA GLN A 18 2.23 -0.76 -17.12
C GLN A 18 2.99 -2.08 -17.03
N LYS A 19 3.53 -2.39 -15.85
CA LYS A 19 4.41 -3.58 -15.68
C LYS A 19 3.67 -4.91 -15.72
N CYS A 20 2.37 -4.92 -15.41
CA CYS A 20 1.60 -6.16 -15.41
C CYS A 20 0.19 -5.92 -15.97
N ASP A 21 -0.55 -7.00 -16.20
CA ASP A 21 -1.85 -6.93 -16.86
C ASP A 21 -2.92 -6.16 -16.08
N LEU A 22 -2.70 -5.90 -14.79
CA LEU A 22 -3.66 -5.13 -14.02
C LEU A 22 -3.85 -3.71 -14.55
N CYS A 23 -2.88 -3.18 -15.28
CA CYS A 23 -3.00 -1.85 -15.89
C CYS A 23 -4.11 -1.80 -16.95
N ILE A 24 -4.51 -2.95 -17.49
CA ILE A 24 -5.55 -3.02 -18.53
C ILE A 24 -6.94 -2.78 -17.94
N THR A 25 -7.20 -3.29 -16.74
CA THR A 25 -8.53 -3.27 -16.14
C THR A 25 -8.70 -2.24 -15.04
N ARG A 26 -7.61 -1.74 -14.46
CA ARG A 26 -7.69 -0.72 -13.41
C ARG A 26 -8.19 0.61 -13.97
N LYS A 27 -8.82 1.41 -13.12
CA LYS A 27 -9.11 2.81 -13.44
C LYS A 27 -7.96 3.70 -13.03
N ASN A 28 -7.44 3.52 -11.81
CA ASN A 28 -6.30 4.26 -11.28
C ASN A 28 -5.36 3.32 -10.57
N ALA A 29 -4.06 3.46 -10.78
CA ALA A 29 -3.08 2.89 -9.86
C ALA A 29 -3.12 3.71 -8.57
N VAL A 30 -2.84 3.06 -7.44
CA VAL A 30 -3.00 3.66 -6.12
C VAL A 30 -1.66 3.62 -5.36
N PRO A 31 -0.88 4.70 -5.40
CA PRO A 31 0.32 4.79 -4.57
C PRO A 31 -0.04 5.00 -3.11
N GLY A 32 0.93 4.87 -2.23
CA GLY A 32 0.74 5.19 -0.83
C GLY A 32 0.48 6.66 -0.59
N LYS A 33 -0.02 6.99 0.60
CA LYS A 33 -0.38 8.35 0.97
C LYS A 33 -0.14 8.59 2.45
N GLY A 34 0.23 9.80 2.80
CA GLY A 34 0.42 10.21 4.18
C GLY A 34 1.73 10.96 4.40
N ASN A 35 2.26 10.85 5.59
CA ASN A 35 3.48 11.54 5.98
C ASN A 35 4.70 10.87 5.34
N HIS A 36 5.47 11.61 4.57
CA HIS A 36 6.66 11.10 3.89
C HIS A 36 7.81 10.79 4.86
N ASN A 37 7.71 11.22 6.11
CA ASN A 37 8.68 10.92 7.17
C ASN A 37 8.01 10.17 8.32
N ALA A 38 6.99 9.38 8.04
CA ALA A 38 6.22 8.68 9.06
C ALA A 38 7.08 7.68 9.83
N ASP A 39 6.84 7.59 11.13
CA ASP A 39 7.43 6.53 11.96
C ASP A 39 6.67 5.22 11.80
N VAL A 40 5.41 5.25 11.38
CA VAL A 40 4.56 4.07 11.24
C VAL A 40 4.00 4.01 9.82
N VAL A 41 4.16 2.84 9.18
CA VAL A 41 3.60 2.56 7.86
C VAL A 41 2.62 1.39 7.98
N PHE A 42 1.46 1.55 7.38
CA PHE A 42 0.46 0.48 7.25
C PHE A 42 0.48 -0.06 5.84
N ILE A 43 0.55 -1.38 5.70
CA ILE A 43 0.63 -2.04 4.39
C ILE A 43 -0.49 -3.05 4.25
N GLY A 44 -1.39 -2.81 3.30
CA GLY A 44 -2.46 -3.73 2.95
C GLY A 44 -2.13 -4.53 1.70
N GLU A 45 -3.14 -5.24 1.19
CA GLU A 45 -2.97 -6.14 0.05
C GLU A 45 -3.02 -5.39 -1.28
N ALA A 46 -4.17 -4.83 -1.63
CA ALA A 46 -4.42 -4.23 -2.94
C ALA A 46 -5.59 -3.28 -2.87
N PRO A 47 -5.69 -2.33 -3.82
CA PRO A 47 -6.85 -1.45 -3.90
C PRO A 47 -8.14 -2.22 -4.18
N GLY A 48 -9.22 -1.82 -3.53
CA GLY A 48 -10.56 -2.27 -3.84
C GLY A 48 -11.23 -1.34 -4.86
N LYS A 49 -12.55 -1.50 -5.00
CA LYS A 49 -13.35 -0.72 -5.97
C LYS A 49 -13.26 0.79 -5.74
N ASN A 50 -13.42 1.23 -4.51
CA ASN A 50 -13.41 2.66 -4.19
C ASN A 50 -12.01 3.25 -4.35
N GLU A 51 -11.01 2.53 -3.91
CA GLU A 51 -9.62 2.96 -4.05
C GLU A 51 -9.23 3.11 -5.52
N ASP A 52 -9.63 2.14 -6.35
CA ASP A 52 -9.39 2.18 -7.79
C ASP A 52 -10.11 3.37 -8.44
N LEU A 53 -11.33 3.64 -8.01
CA LEU A 53 -12.13 4.73 -8.57
C LEU A 53 -11.54 6.11 -8.26
N TYR A 54 -11.06 6.33 -7.05
CA TYR A 54 -10.58 7.63 -6.60
C TYR A 54 -9.05 7.77 -6.55
N GLY A 55 -8.31 6.67 -6.73
CA GLY A 55 -6.85 6.71 -6.73
C GLY A 55 -6.22 6.90 -5.35
N GLU A 56 -6.92 6.59 -4.27
CA GLU A 56 -6.43 6.75 -2.90
C GLU A 56 -6.53 5.45 -2.11
N PRO A 57 -5.53 5.13 -1.24
CA PRO A 57 -5.54 3.90 -0.47
C PRO A 57 -6.51 3.96 0.70
N PHE A 58 -7.11 2.83 1.02
CA PHE A 58 -7.92 2.65 2.24
C PHE A 58 -9.01 3.70 2.45
N ILE A 59 -9.90 3.85 1.47
CA ILE A 59 -11.05 4.76 1.55
C ILE A 59 -12.41 4.05 1.62
N GLY A 60 -12.45 2.73 1.38
CA GLY A 60 -13.66 1.94 1.52
C GLY A 60 -13.89 1.47 2.95
N ASN A 61 -14.58 0.33 3.10
CA ASN A 61 -14.91 -0.20 4.44
C ASN A 61 -13.68 -0.51 5.29
N ALA A 62 -12.66 -1.12 4.68
CA ALA A 62 -11.40 -1.37 5.38
C ALA A 62 -10.73 -0.06 5.81
N GLY A 63 -10.84 0.97 4.98
CA GLY A 63 -10.31 2.29 5.29
C GLY A 63 -10.99 2.93 6.49
N LYS A 64 -12.30 2.75 6.63
CA LYS A 64 -13.05 3.24 7.80
C LYS A 64 -12.59 2.54 9.07
N LYS A 65 -12.40 1.22 9.00
CA LYS A 65 -11.87 0.46 10.14
C LYS A 65 -10.48 0.92 10.53
N LEU A 66 -9.63 1.19 9.54
CA LEU A 66 -8.30 1.71 9.79
C LEU A 66 -8.36 3.09 10.45
N ASN A 67 -9.26 3.96 9.99
CA ASN A 67 -9.44 5.28 10.60
C ASN A 67 -9.81 5.17 12.08
N ASP A 68 -10.74 4.26 12.41
CA ASP A 68 -11.13 4.04 13.81
C ASP A 68 -9.98 3.53 14.65
N ALA A 69 -9.18 2.60 14.11
CA ALA A 69 -8.02 2.07 14.80
C ALA A 69 -6.96 3.16 15.05
N LEU A 70 -6.74 4.02 14.05
CA LEU A 70 -5.80 5.14 14.18
C LEU A 70 -6.26 6.11 15.28
N GLU A 71 -7.53 6.47 15.26
CA GLU A 71 -8.10 7.38 16.27
C GLU A 71 -7.95 6.79 17.68
N ASN A 72 -8.25 5.52 17.85
CA ASN A 72 -8.09 4.84 19.14
C ASN A 72 -6.63 4.81 19.62
N ALA A 73 -5.68 4.81 18.68
CA ALA A 73 -4.26 4.83 19.01
C ALA A 73 -3.69 6.24 19.17
N GLY A 74 -4.52 7.27 18.99
CA GLY A 74 -4.05 8.66 19.05
C GLY A 74 -3.28 9.10 17.81
N LEU A 75 -3.50 8.42 16.68
CA LEU A 75 -2.83 8.72 15.42
C LEU A 75 -3.82 9.31 14.42
N THR A 76 -3.29 9.98 13.38
CA THR A 76 -4.08 10.49 12.27
C THR A 76 -3.53 9.94 10.97
N ARG A 77 -4.34 9.96 9.91
CA ARG A 77 -3.85 9.53 8.58
C ARG A 77 -2.69 10.39 8.09
N SER A 78 -2.66 11.65 8.45
CA SER A 78 -1.58 12.54 8.06
C SER A 78 -0.30 12.34 8.87
N SER A 79 -0.35 11.63 9.98
CA SER A 79 0.85 11.32 10.79
C SER A 79 1.51 10.00 10.41
N VAL A 80 0.81 9.14 9.67
CA VAL A 80 1.31 7.83 9.24
C VAL A 80 1.38 7.77 7.72
N TYR A 81 2.00 6.71 7.17
CA TYR A 81 1.98 6.45 5.73
C TYR A 81 1.23 5.14 5.49
N ILE A 82 0.34 5.14 4.51
CA ILE A 82 -0.54 4.00 4.23
C ILE A 82 -0.35 3.60 2.78
N THR A 83 -0.08 2.32 2.53
CA THR A 83 0.13 1.82 1.18
C THR A 83 -0.34 0.36 1.06
N ASN A 84 -0.20 -0.21 -0.13
CA ASN A 84 -0.52 -1.61 -0.41
C ASN A 84 0.65 -2.27 -1.10
N ILE A 85 0.73 -3.60 -1.02
CA ILE A 85 1.71 -4.40 -1.75
C ILE A 85 1.50 -4.23 -3.25
N ILE A 86 0.25 -4.33 -3.70
CA ILE A 86 -0.14 -4.18 -5.10
C ILE A 86 -0.75 -2.80 -5.27
N LYS A 87 -0.37 -2.11 -6.35
CA LYS A 87 -0.82 -0.72 -6.59
C LYS A 87 -2.05 -0.64 -7.48
N CYS A 88 -2.47 -1.74 -8.07
CA CYS A 88 -3.62 -1.78 -8.98
C CYS A 88 -4.63 -2.82 -8.52
N ARG A 89 -5.92 -2.48 -8.68
CA ARG A 89 -7.00 -3.39 -8.29
C ARG A 89 -7.02 -4.63 -9.17
N PRO A 90 -6.98 -5.84 -8.58
CA PRO A 90 -7.23 -7.05 -9.35
C PRO A 90 -8.71 -7.15 -9.75
N PRO A 91 -9.04 -7.70 -10.93
CA PRO A 91 -10.43 -7.83 -11.35
C PRO A 91 -11.27 -8.55 -10.31
N LYS A 92 -12.45 -8.00 -10.01
CA LYS A 92 -13.40 -8.56 -9.04
C LYS A 92 -12.78 -8.74 -7.64
N ASN A 93 -11.77 -7.94 -7.30
CA ASN A 93 -11.11 -7.98 -5.99
C ASN A 93 -10.49 -9.34 -5.65
N ARG A 94 -10.10 -10.13 -6.66
CA ARG A 94 -9.42 -11.41 -6.40
C ARG A 94 -8.07 -11.18 -5.71
N ILE A 95 -7.54 -12.23 -5.12
CA ILE A 95 -6.20 -12.18 -4.53
C ILE A 95 -5.16 -11.98 -5.64
N PRO A 96 -4.20 -11.07 -5.47
CA PRO A 96 -3.12 -10.89 -6.45
C PRO A 96 -2.30 -12.18 -6.63
N ASN A 97 -1.89 -12.46 -7.86
CA ASN A 97 -1.03 -13.61 -8.14
C ASN A 97 0.45 -13.25 -7.94
N ASP A 98 1.31 -14.26 -8.00
CA ASP A 98 2.74 -14.08 -7.72
C ASP A 98 3.44 -13.18 -8.73
N ILE A 99 3.02 -13.23 -10.00
CA ILE A 99 3.60 -12.37 -11.04
C ILE A 99 3.26 -10.91 -10.76
N GLU A 100 2.01 -10.64 -10.40
CA GLU A 100 1.58 -9.28 -10.06
C GLU A 100 2.34 -8.73 -8.87
N LYS A 101 2.51 -9.54 -7.83
CA LYS A 101 3.28 -9.15 -6.65
C LYS A 101 4.73 -8.85 -7.00
N MET A 102 5.35 -9.69 -7.83
CA MET A 102 6.73 -9.52 -8.25
C MET A 102 6.91 -8.23 -9.05
N MET A 103 6.01 -7.96 -9.98
CA MET A 103 6.08 -6.76 -10.82
C MET A 103 5.87 -5.47 -10.03
N CYS A 104 5.13 -5.52 -8.93
CA CYS A 104 4.87 -4.37 -8.08
C CYS A 104 5.88 -4.19 -6.94
N SER A 105 6.69 -5.21 -6.64
CA SER A 105 7.52 -5.24 -5.42
C SER A 105 8.49 -4.07 -5.29
N ASP A 106 9.04 -3.59 -6.39
CA ASP A 106 10.00 -2.49 -6.36
C ASP A 106 9.38 -1.19 -5.84
N TYR A 107 8.11 -0.97 -6.12
CA TYR A 107 7.43 0.24 -5.67
C TYR A 107 7.30 0.28 -4.15
N LEU A 108 6.89 -0.83 -3.54
CA LEU A 108 6.78 -0.90 -2.08
C LEU A 108 8.15 -0.76 -1.43
N GLU A 109 9.15 -1.43 -1.99
CA GLU A 109 10.52 -1.34 -1.50
C GLU A 109 11.02 0.10 -1.53
N ASP A 110 10.77 0.81 -2.64
CA ASP A 110 11.15 2.22 -2.77
C ASP A 110 10.39 3.11 -1.78
N GLU A 111 9.09 2.89 -1.62
CA GLU A 111 8.31 3.64 -0.63
C GLU A 111 8.89 3.46 0.76
N LEU A 112 9.16 2.23 1.17
CA LEU A 112 9.69 1.93 2.50
C LEU A 112 11.09 2.48 2.71
N THR A 113 11.94 2.44 1.68
CA THR A 113 13.28 3.00 1.74
C THR A 113 13.25 4.51 1.97
N ILE A 114 12.36 5.20 1.27
CA ILE A 114 12.26 6.66 1.37
C ILE A 114 11.63 7.10 2.68
N VAL A 115 10.51 6.49 3.06
CA VAL A 115 9.82 6.83 4.32
C VAL A 115 10.66 6.41 5.52
N ASN A 116 11.31 5.26 5.42
CA ASN A 116 12.21 4.73 6.46
C ASN A 116 11.52 4.67 7.85
N PRO A 117 10.39 3.95 7.96
CA PRO A 117 9.62 3.92 9.20
C PRO A 117 10.32 3.11 10.30
N LYS A 118 9.94 3.38 11.53
CA LYS A 118 10.38 2.60 12.71
C LYS A 118 9.49 1.38 12.92
N ILE A 119 8.22 1.46 12.51
CA ILE A 119 7.23 0.39 12.72
C ILE A 119 6.49 0.17 11.41
N ILE A 120 6.33 -1.10 11.04
CA ILE A 120 5.53 -1.51 9.89
C ILE A 120 4.38 -2.37 10.40
N CYS A 121 3.15 -1.97 10.10
CA CYS A 121 1.94 -2.72 10.46
C CYS A 121 1.39 -3.39 9.20
N LEU A 122 1.37 -4.71 9.20
CA LEU A 122 0.89 -5.50 8.08
C LEU A 122 -0.60 -5.82 8.27
N LEU A 123 -1.40 -5.54 7.26
CA LEU A 123 -2.84 -5.74 7.29
C LEU A 123 -3.20 -6.93 6.37
N GLY A 124 -3.55 -8.05 6.98
CA GLY A 124 -3.95 -9.26 6.27
C GLY A 124 -2.79 -10.19 5.91
N ASN A 125 -3.15 -11.41 5.53
CA ASN A 125 -2.18 -12.48 5.26
C ASN A 125 -1.27 -12.21 4.07
N THR A 126 -1.79 -11.62 3.01
CA THR A 126 -1.02 -11.37 1.79
C THR A 126 0.16 -10.45 2.06
N SER A 127 -0.04 -9.37 2.81
CA SER A 127 1.05 -8.46 3.15
C SER A 127 2.07 -9.14 4.05
N TYR A 128 1.62 -9.95 4.99
CA TYR A 128 2.51 -10.71 5.87
C TYR A 128 3.41 -11.64 5.05
N TYR A 129 2.83 -12.47 4.18
CA TYR A 129 3.60 -13.44 3.39
C TYR A 129 4.54 -12.77 2.40
N SER A 130 4.13 -11.67 1.81
CA SER A 130 4.96 -10.96 0.83
C SER A 130 6.19 -10.32 1.45
N ILE A 131 6.11 -9.89 2.71
CA ILE A 131 7.21 -9.19 3.37
C ILE A 131 8.05 -10.14 4.21
N LEU A 132 7.43 -11.06 4.96
CA LEU A 132 8.12 -11.92 5.91
C LEU A 132 8.40 -13.33 5.40
N GLY A 133 8.17 -13.59 4.12
CA GLY A 133 8.53 -14.87 3.51
C GLY A 133 7.64 -16.04 3.89
N GLY A 134 6.38 -15.79 4.21
CA GLY A 134 5.41 -16.85 4.43
C GLY A 134 5.43 -17.49 5.80
N LYS A 135 6.02 -16.85 6.78
CA LYS A 135 5.97 -17.34 8.16
C LYS A 135 4.55 -17.26 8.71
N GLU A 136 4.21 -18.17 9.60
CA GLU A 136 2.89 -18.18 10.23
C GLU A 136 2.63 -16.87 10.98
N ILE A 137 1.42 -16.34 10.80
CA ILE A 137 1.02 -15.13 11.52
C ILE A 137 0.65 -15.53 12.95
N THR A 138 1.33 -14.93 13.91
CA THR A 138 0.94 -15.06 15.31
C THR A 138 -0.16 -14.05 15.62
N LYS A 139 -1.06 -14.43 16.51
CA LYS A 139 -2.11 -13.52 16.94
C LYS A 139 -1.56 -12.50 17.91
N ASN A 140 -1.88 -11.27 17.63
CA ASN A 140 -1.53 -10.17 18.53
C ASN A 140 -2.70 -9.22 18.63
#